data_73f57f4fb50f1d8e2f02300c56c960fa
#
_entry.id   73f57f4fb50f1d8e2f02300c56c960fa
#
_cell.length_a   1.000
_cell.length_b   1.000
_cell.length_c   1.000
_cell.angle_alpha   90.00
_cell.angle_beta   90.00
_cell.angle_gamma   90.00
#
_symmetry.space_group_name_H-M   'P 1'
#
loop_
_entity.id
_entity.type
_entity.pdbx_description
1 polymer ?
#
loop_
_entity_poly.entity_id
_entity_poly.type
_entity_poly.pdbx_seq_one_letter_code
_entity_poly.pdbx_strand_id
1 'polypeptide(L)'
;MKADKIIKNAIIFTSDKNQPKATALVVKDGKFVYVGDEAGLSAYEGDVVDLGGKFIMPGIIDSHVHVTLPVGFEYAEIGEQILCRGKQGLLDSMANYIAKHPGEKRYRFLFDRKYLYEGEEVTKEDLDALCPDGELQIQEAEGHSIWVNSKILERHGITDDTPDPVPGLSYYVRKDGHITGNVFEGSAEIPIVLDSAMDLTDEQIDAALQRWIDYSVSVGVSCVFDSGIPGYPEFHERVYKRLLDLDLQGKLPVYIDGCYVIAAHWEAEEGLRELKRFRQEYNSEHLKIHTMKIFMDGTQTIHTAAQVTPYQDTGTTGVTAFNKDELADLLFKLNEAGLDLHLHCGGEAASRVALDAVEMVKKELGDAYRVKVTCAHLITQHDADLDRFAKLGVFANYTPQWHADNPEPLMPLLGKERALKMYRCKTVWDTGALVTWSSDTIAFLDFTSWNPYLGMEVGMTRQNTKKTKNYAFKITPAVLAPLNERMNIEEMLLGYTINGAVQLGIEDRKGSIEAGKDADFLVFENDLLTAEHEGFSHNLPQDVYFCGKKVN
;
A
#
# COMPACT_ATOMS: atom_id res chain seq x y z
N MET A 1 -29.44 5.99 -30.21
CA MET A 1 -29.69 5.90 -28.73
C MET A 1 -29.31 7.27 -28.14
N LYS A 2 -30.11 7.81 -27.20
CA LYS A 2 -29.72 9.03 -26.50
C LYS A 2 -28.60 8.70 -25.49
N ALA A 3 -27.51 9.45 -25.53
CA ALA A 3 -26.32 9.29 -24.69
C ALA A 3 -26.09 10.57 -23.87
N ASP A 4 -25.36 10.45 -22.76
CA ASP A 4 -24.96 11.58 -21.93
C ASP A 4 -23.74 12.29 -22.50
N LYS A 5 -22.78 11.49 -23.03
CA LYS A 5 -21.54 11.99 -23.62
C LYS A 5 -21.07 11.09 -24.75
N ILE A 6 -20.65 11.70 -25.85
CA ILE A 6 -20.02 11.05 -27.00
C ILE A 6 -18.62 11.63 -27.14
N ILE A 7 -17.60 10.81 -26.98
CA ILE A 7 -16.19 11.20 -27.12
C ILE A 7 -15.66 10.65 -28.43
N LYS A 8 -14.99 11.50 -29.20
CA LYS A 8 -14.38 11.15 -30.50
C LYS A 8 -12.99 11.75 -30.66
N ASN A 9 -12.29 11.31 -31.69
CA ASN A 9 -10.96 11.81 -32.04
C ASN A 9 -9.99 11.73 -30.85
N ALA A 10 -9.93 10.54 -30.22
CA ALA A 10 -9.08 10.26 -29.07
C ALA A 10 -8.13 9.09 -29.38
N ILE A 11 -7.04 9.00 -28.63
CA ILE A 11 -6.18 7.81 -28.55
C ILE A 11 -6.57 7.08 -27.28
N ILE A 12 -7.30 5.98 -27.39
CA ILE A 12 -7.85 5.26 -26.24
C ILE A 12 -7.08 3.96 -26.00
N PHE A 13 -6.40 3.88 -24.86
CA PHE A 13 -5.87 2.64 -24.30
C PHE A 13 -6.96 2.01 -23.43
N THR A 14 -7.51 0.89 -23.85
CA THR A 14 -8.71 0.32 -23.23
C THR A 14 -8.42 -0.59 -22.03
N SER A 15 -7.22 -1.13 -21.91
CA SER A 15 -6.87 -2.26 -21.02
C SER A 15 -7.67 -3.54 -21.29
N ASP A 16 -8.40 -3.62 -22.42
CA ASP A 16 -9.06 -4.84 -22.87
C ASP A 16 -8.16 -5.57 -23.89
N LYS A 17 -7.75 -6.79 -23.58
CA LYS A 17 -6.92 -7.63 -24.46
C LYS A 17 -7.57 -7.93 -25.82
N ASN A 18 -8.90 -7.92 -25.90
CA ASN A 18 -9.64 -8.23 -27.12
C ASN A 18 -9.77 -6.99 -28.02
N GLN A 19 -9.75 -5.80 -27.45
CA GLN A 19 -9.82 -4.52 -28.16
C GLN A 19 -8.90 -3.49 -27.50
N PRO A 20 -7.56 -3.64 -27.59
CA PRO A 20 -6.60 -2.85 -26.82
C PRO A 20 -6.59 -1.36 -27.14
N LYS A 21 -7.17 -0.95 -28.28
CA LYS A 21 -7.23 0.44 -28.73
C LYS A 21 -8.60 0.80 -29.30
N ALA A 22 -8.99 2.06 -29.11
CA ALA A 22 -10.18 2.65 -29.71
C ALA A 22 -9.92 4.13 -30.04
N THR A 23 -10.84 4.78 -30.76
CA THR A 23 -10.77 6.23 -31.08
C THR A 23 -12.00 6.99 -30.63
N ALA A 24 -13.04 6.25 -30.20
CA ALA A 24 -14.28 6.82 -29.75
C ALA A 24 -14.92 5.98 -28.64
N LEU A 25 -15.67 6.63 -27.77
CA LEU A 25 -16.50 5.97 -26.76
C LEU A 25 -17.79 6.78 -26.50
N VAL A 26 -18.81 6.09 -25.96
CA VAL A 26 -20.08 6.71 -25.60
C VAL A 26 -20.43 6.33 -24.17
N VAL A 27 -20.80 7.33 -23.37
CA VAL A 27 -21.23 7.17 -21.98
C VAL A 27 -22.73 7.43 -21.86
N LYS A 28 -23.41 6.58 -21.11
CA LYS A 28 -24.80 6.73 -20.73
C LYS A 28 -25.05 6.13 -19.34
N ASP A 29 -25.76 6.85 -18.50
CA ASP A 29 -26.14 6.41 -17.14
C ASP A 29 -24.92 5.92 -16.33
N GLY A 30 -23.79 6.62 -16.46
CA GLY A 30 -22.54 6.30 -15.76
C GLY A 30 -21.73 5.13 -16.32
N LYS A 31 -22.14 4.54 -17.46
CA LYS A 31 -21.49 3.37 -18.07
C LYS A 31 -21.05 3.63 -19.50
N PHE A 32 -20.00 2.92 -19.93
CA PHE A 32 -19.68 2.83 -21.34
C PHE A 32 -20.78 2.03 -22.07
N VAL A 33 -21.40 2.61 -23.10
CA VAL A 33 -22.39 1.90 -23.94
C VAL A 33 -21.86 1.60 -25.34
N TYR A 34 -20.74 2.22 -25.70
CA TYR A 34 -19.98 1.95 -26.91
C TYR A 34 -18.49 2.27 -26.69
N VAL A 35 -17.65 1.43 -27.23
CA VAL A 35 -16.19 1.63 -27.34
C VAL A 35 -15.77 1.11 -28.71
N GLY A 36 -15.07 1.92 -29.51
CA GLY A 36 -14.67 1.52 -30.86
C GLY A 36 -14.12 2.67 -31.68
N ASP A 37 -14.46 2.68 -32.96
CA ASP A 37 -14.11 3.76 -33.90
C ASP A 37 -15.24 4.79 -34.04
N GLU A 38 -14.97 5.89 -34.74
CA GLU A 38 -15.95 6.96 -34.96
C GLU A 38 -17.13 6.54 -35.87
N ALA A 39 -16.97 5.51 -36.72
CA ALA A 39 -18.03 5.05 -37.60
C ALA A 39 -19.25 4.55 -36.81
N GLY A 40 -19.02 3.93 -35.66
CA GLY A 40 -20.10 3.45 -34.78
C GLY A 40 -20.87 4.56 -34.06
N LEU A 41 -20.38 5.79 -34.02
CA LEU A 41 -21.02 6.91 -33.33
C LEU A 41 -22.35 7.34 -33.94
N SER A 42 -22.61 7.03 -35.22
CA SER A 42 -23.84 7.38 -35.93
C SER A 42 -25.12 6.84 -35.29
N ALA A 43 -25.01 5.81 -34.43
CA ALA A 43 -26.12 5.21 -33.68
C ALA A 43 -26.52 6.02 -32.41
N TYR A 44 -25.77 7.06 -32.05
CA TYR A 44 -25.91 7.78 -30.78
C TYR A 44 -26.16 9.27 -31.02
N GLU A 45 -26.96 9.87 -30.12
CA GLU A 45 -27.24 11.32 -30.08
C GLU A 45 -26.99 11.81 -28.64
N GLY A 46 -26.20 12.86 -28.48
CA GLY A 46 -25.84 13.39 -27.16
C GLY A 46 -24.84 14.53 -27.24
N ASP A 47 -24.27 14.89 -26.09
CA ASP A 47 -23.18 15.86 -26.01
C ASP A 47 -21.90 15.30 -26.63
N VAL A 48 -21.41 15.95 -27.69
CA VAL A 48 -20.24 15.49 -28.45
C VAL A 48 -19.00 16.28 -28.03
N VAL A 49 -18.00 15.56 -27.55
CA VAL A 49 -16.69 16.10 -27.19
C VAL A 49 -15.63 15.58 -28.16
N ASP A 50 -15.03 16.49 -28.92
CA ASP A 50 -13.88 16.20 -29.78
C ASP A 50 -12.60 16.45 -28.98
N LEU A 51 -11.82 15.41 -28.74
CA LEU A 51 -10.61 15.50 -27.92
C LEU A 51 -9.34 15.86 -28.72
N GLY A 52 -9.41 15.97 -30.05
CA GLY A 52 -8.29 16.47 -30.85
C GLY A 52 -7.04 15.59 -30.79
N GLY A 53 -7.18 14.29 -30.56
CA GLY A 53 -6.05 13.35 -30.46
C GLY A 53 -5.50 13.15 -29.02
N LYS A 54 -6.16 13.67 -27.99
CA LYS A 54 -5.77 13.44 -26.58
C LYS A 54 -5.86 11.97 -26.21
N PHE A 55 -5.04 11.58 -25.23
CA PHE A 55 -4.97 10.21 -24.74
C PHE A 55 -6.02 9.93 -23.65
N ILE A 56 -6.63 8.76 -23.72
CA ILE A 56 -7.56 8.24 -22.70
C ILE A 56 -7.09 6.87 -22.22
N MET A 57 -7.20 6.64 -20.90
CA MET A 57 -7.03 5.34 -20.27
C MET A 57 -8.09 5.13 -19.18
N PRO A 58 -8.29 3.88 -18.67
CA PRO A 58 -9.13 3.64 -17.49
C PRO A 58 -8.61 4.41 -16.27
N GLY A 59 -9.51 4.63 -15.29
CA GLY A 59 -9.11 5.15 -13.98
C GLY A 59 -8.07 4.25 -13.30
N ILE A 60 -7.15 4.84 -12.57
CA ILE A 60 -6.09 4.14 -11.83
C ILE A 60 -6.70 3.34 -10.67
N ILE A 61 -6.20 2.12 -10.49
CA ILE A 61 -6.47 1.25 -9.35
C ILE A 61 -5.20 1.14 -8.53
N ASP A 62 -5.19 1.72 -7.32
CA ASP A 62 -4.13 1.53 -6.34
C ASP A 62 -4.49 0.31 -5.48
N SER A 63 -3.83 -0.81 -5.77
CA SER A 63 -4.23 -2.11 -5.23
C SER A 63 -3.63 -2.47 -3.87
N HIS A 64 -3.04 -1.48 -3.18
CA HIS A 64 -2.62 -1.52 -1.77
C HIS A 64 -2.28 -0.11 -1.28
N VAL A 65 -3.17 0.48 -0.51
CA VAL A 65 -2.97 1.78 0.14
C VAL A 65 -3.61 1.74 1.53
N HIS A 66 -3.19 2.60 2.42
CA HIS A 66 -3.85 2.79 3.71
C HIS A 66 -4.74 4.03 3.66
N VAL A 67 -6.05 3.88 3.80
CA VAL A 67 -7.01 5.01 3.87
C VAL A 67 -7.10 5.53 5.31
N THR A 68 -7.13 4.62 6.26
CA THR A 68 -7.32 4.94 7.68
C THR A 68 -6.09 5.57 8.33
N LEU A 69 -4.87 5.13 7.97
CA LEU A 69 -3.62 5.66 8.56
C LEU A 69 -3.44 7.16 8.30
N PRO A 70 -3.55 7.68 7.05
CA PRO A 70 -3.45 9.12 6.80
C PRO A 70 -4.43 9.95 7.61
N VAL A 71 -5.66 9.45 7.82
CA VAL A 71 -6.67 10.14 8.63
C VAL A 71 -6.22 10.27 10.08
N GLY A 72 -5.66 9.19 10.66
CA GLY A 72 -5.11 9.23 12.01
C GLY A 72 -3.86 10.13 12.12
N PHE A 73 -2.97 10.07 11.12
CA PHE A 73 -1.74 10.86 11.10
C PHE A 73 -1.94 12.35 10.77
N GLU A 74 -3.07 12.76 10.16
CA GLU A 74 -3.32 14.17 9.80
C GLU A 74 -3.22 15.10 11.01
N TYR A 75 -3.63 14.61 12.15
CA TYR A 75 -3.62 15.38 13.40
C TYR A 75 -2.52 14.93 14.38
N ALA A 76 -1.66 14.01 13.96
CA ALA A 76 -0.47 13.65 14.71
C ALA A 76 0.65 14.64 14.31
N GLU A 77 0.89 15.64 15.16
CA GLU A 77 1.93 16.65 14.92
C GLU A 77 3.31 16.01 14.85
N ILE A 78 3.87 15.88 13.64
CA ILE A 78 5.28 15.51 13.44
C ILE A 78 6.07 16.82 13.42
N GLY A 79 6.95 17.01 14.42
CA GLY A 79 7.76 18.23 14.56
C GLY A 79 8.78 18.40 13.43
N GLU A 80 9.58 17.39 13.16
CA GLU A 80 10.62 17.47 12.13
C GLU A 80 11.01 16.08 11.60
N GLN A 81 11.27 15.99 10.30
CA GLN A 81 12.03 14.89 9.72
C GLN A 81 13.53 15.15 9.89
N ILE A 82 14.22 14.26 10.60
CA ILE A 82 15.65 14.40 10.86
C ILE A 82 16.46 13.72 9.76
N LEU A 83 17.29 14.51 9.09
CA LEU A 83 18.14 14.09 7.98
C LEU A 83 19.61 14.14 8.41
N CYS A 84 20.07 13.15 9.16
CA CYS A 84 21.45 13.04 9.64
C CYS A 84 21.94 11.59 9.62
N ARG A 85 23.18 11.34 9.99
CA ARG A 85 23.75 10.01 10.20
C ARG A 85 24.25 9.84 11.63
N GLY A 86 24.09 8.62 12.13
CA GLY A 86 24.53 8.19 13.46
C GLY A 86 23.67 8.70 14.60
N LYS A 87 23.73 7.98 15.70
CA LYS A 87 22.97 8.26 16.93
C LYS A 87 23.21 9.67 17.45
N GLN A 88 24.49 10.12 17.52
CA GLN A 88 24.82 11.43 18.07
C GLN A 88 24.20 12.57 17.24
N GLY A 89 24.26 12.47 15.90
CA GLY A 89 23.63 13.46 15.01
C GLY A 89 22.12 13.52 15.19
N LEU A 90 21.47 12.38 15.40
CA LEU A 90 20.04 12.29 15.71
C LEU A 90 19.71 12.99 17.03
N LEU A 91 20.41 12.65 18.12
CA LEU A 91 20.20 13.25 19.45
C LEU A 91 20.44 14.76 19.46
N ASP A 92 21.51 15.24 18.80
CA ASP A 92 21.82 16.67 18.68
C ASP A 92 20.73 17.43 17.90
N SER A 93 20.19 16.84 16.83
CA SER A 93 19.11 17.42 16.03
C SER A 93 17.83 17.57 16.86
N MET A 94 17.46 16.53 17.60
CA MET A 94 16.30 16.57 18.51
C MET A 94 16.49 17.59 19.63
N ALA A 95 17.67 17.63 20.27
CA ALA A 95 17.98 18.61 21.31
C ALA A 95 17.82 20.04 20.80
N ASN A 96 18.32 20.32 19.58
CA ASN A 96 18.20 21.63 18.94
C ASN A 96 16.74 22.00 18.65
N TYR A 97 15.91 21.03 18.23
CA TYR A 97 14.49 21.27 18.00
C TYR A 97 13.77 21.57 19.32
N ILE A 98 13.96 20.73 20.34
CA ILE A 98 13.34 20.89 21.68
C ILE A 98 13.70 22.26 22.28
N ALA A 99 14.96 22.68 22.16
CA ALA A 99 15.39 23.98 22.66
C ALA A 99 14.71 25.17 21.97
N LYS A 100 14.30 25.02 20.70
CA LYS A 100 13.58 26.05 19.93
C LYS A 100 12.08 26.03 20.18
N HIS A 101 11.51 24.90 20.64
CA HIS A 101 10.09 24.68 20.88
C HIS A 101 9.83 24.26 22.33
N PRO A 102 10.18 25.09 23.32
CA PRO A 102 10.08 24.71 24.74
C PRO A 102 8.60 24.60 25.16
N GLY A 103 8.31 23.60 25.99
CA GLY A 103 7.01 23.45 26.64
C GLY A 103 5.96 22.66 25.83
N GLU A 104 6.32 22.06 24.73
CA GLU A 104 5.49 21.06 24.09
C GLU A 104 5.33 19.83 25.00
N LYS A 105 4.12 19.30 25.07
CA LYS A 105 3.85 18.11 25.91
C LYS A 105 4.40 16.83 25.27
N ARG A 106 4.42 16.79 23.95
CA ARG A 106 4.89 15.67 23.13
C ARG A 106 5.71 16.17 21.96
N TYR A 107 6.90 15.61 21.79
CA TYR A 107 7.75 15.79 20.62
C TYR A 107 7.70 14.54 19.75
N ARG A 108 7.41 14.70 18.46
CA ARG A 108 7.38 13.62 17.47
C ARG A 108 8.35 13.94 16.34
N PHE A 109 9.21 12.99 16.02
CA PHE A 109 10.20 13.10 14.95
C PHE A 109 10.04 11.95 13.96
N LEU A 110 10.49 12.16 12.74
CA LEU A 110 10.65 11.11 11.73
C LEU A 110 12.14 10.89 11.47
N PHE A 111 12.60 9.64 11.51
CA PHE A 111 13.98 9.28 11.25
C PHE A 111 14.05 7.87 10.63
N ASP A 112 14.98 7.67 9.72
CA ASP A 112 15.18 6.39 9.06
C ASP A 112 16.33 5.63 9.73
N ARG A 113 16.02 4.47 10.32
CA ARG A 113 16.92 3.59 11.08
C ARG A 113 18.20 3.23 10.32
N LYS A 114 18.12 3.06 8.99
CA LYS A 114 19.26 2.70 8.15
C LYS A 114 20.41 3.73 8.16
N TYR A 115 20.18 4.92 8.74
CA TYR A 115 21.21 5.96 8.90
C TYR A 115 21.93 5.92 10.25
N LEU A 116 21.57 5.03 11.17
CA LEU A 116 22.42 4.70 12.32
C LEU A 116 23.66 3.96 11.84
N TYR A 117 24.78 4.14 12.55
CA TYR A 117 25.97 3.35 12.27
C TYR A 117 25.84 1.95 12.88
N GLU A 118 26.62 1.00 12.34
CA GLU A 118 26.63 -0.37 12.82
C GLU A 118 26.89 -0.43 14.33
N GLY A 119 26.02 -1.16 15.05
CA GLY A 119 26.06 -1.33 16.50
C GLY A 119 25.52 -0.17 17.33
N GLU A 120 25.05 0.92 16.70
CA GLU A 120 24.36 1.99 17.40
C GLU A 120 22.91 1.61 17.72
N GLU A 121 22.49 1.86 18.95
CA GLU A 121 21.10 1.72 19.41
C GLU A 121 20.65 3.00 20.10
N VAL A 122 19.43 3.47 19.78
CA VAL A 122 18.74 4.52 20.52
C VAL A 122 17.88 3.86 21.58
N THR A 123 17.98 4.31 22.84
CA THR A 123 17.21 3.75 23.94
C THR A 123 16.31 4.79 24.58
N LYS A 124 15.38 4.33 25.42
CA LYS A 124 14.49 5.24 26.19
C LYS A 124 15.30 6.19 27.08
N GLU A 125 16.44 5.73 27.63
CA GLU A 125 17.31 6.54 28.49
C GLU A 125 17.94 7.70 27.70
N ASP A 126 18.30 7.49 26.43
CA ASP A 126 18.77 8.56 25.55
C ASP A 126 17.67 9.64 25.36
N LEU A 127 16.44 9.17 25.16
CA LEU A 127 15.28 10.05 24.93
C LEU A 127 14.81 10.73 26.23
N ASP A 128 14.87 10.03 27.37
CA ASP A 128 14.58 10.60 28.69
C ASP A 128 15.56 11.73 29.03
N ALA A 129 16.84 11.59 28.65
CA ALA A 129 17.84 12.63 28.86
C ALA A 129 17.54 13.91 28.07
N LEU A 130 16.92 13.81 26.89
CA LEU A 130 16.52 14.94 26.06
C LEU A 130 15.21 15.58 26.53
N CYS A 131 14.27 14.80 27.00
CA CYS A 131 12.92 15.23 27.40
C CYS A 131 12.45 14.53 28.68
N PRO A 132 13.02 14.91 29.85
CA PRO A 132 12.74 14.20 31.10
C PRO A 132 11.31 14.37 31.61
N ASP A 133 10.66 15.49 31.31
CA ASP A 133 9.32 15.83 31.80
C ASP A 133 8.21 15.67 30.77
N GLY A 134 8.56 15.48 29.49
CA GLY A 134 7.62 15.37 28.38
C GLY A 134 7.69 14.02 27.68
N GLU A 135 6.81 13.84 26.70
CA GLU A 135 6.77 12.66 25.85
C GLU A 135 7.64 12.88 24.60
N LEU A 136 8.47 11.90 24.25
CA LEU A 136 9.31 11.94 23.06
C LEU A 136 9.20 10.64 22.26
N GLN A 137 8.86 10.77 20.99
CA GLN A 137 8.68 9.66 20.05
C GLN A 137 9.46 9.94 18.76
N ILE A 138 10.08 8.91 18.23
CA ILE A 138 10.65 8.90 16.89
C ILE A 138 9.92 7.84 16.09
N GLN A 139 9.21 8.24 15.02
CA GLN A 139 8.65 7.32 14.03
C GLN A 139 9.75 6.93 13.06
N GLU A 140 9.91 5.65 12.83
CA GLU A 140 10.79 5.14 11.78
C GLU A 140 10.16 5.38 10.39
N ALA A 141 10.98 5.75 9.42
CA ALA A 141 10.50 6.20 8.10
C ALA A 141 9.85 5.08 7.25
N GLU A 142 10.19 3.82 7.52
CA GLU A 142 9.55 2.66 6.87
C GLU A 142 8.16 2.34 7.47
N GLY A 143 7.83 2.90 8.68
CA GLY A 143 6.54 2.72 9.32
C GLY A 143 6.38 1.40 10.09
N HIS A 144 7.47 0.70 10.41
CA HIS A 144 7.47 -0.59 11.09
C HIS A 144 8.14 -0.57 12.47
N SER A 145 8.56 0.58 12.95
CA SER A 145 9.09 0.71 14.31
C SER A 145 9.05 2.15 14.82
N ILE A 146 9.04 2.26 16.14
CA ILE A 146 9.18 3.53 16.83
C ILE A 146 10.19 3.41 17.98
N TRP A 147 10.76 4.54 18.36
CA TRP A 147 11.45 4.72 19.63
C TRP A 147 10.62 5.65 20.50
N VAL A 148 10.42 5.27 21.74
CA VAL A 148 9.66 6.05 22.71
C VAL A 148 10.44 6.19 24.03
N ASN A 149 10.23 7.31 24.72
CA ASN A 149 10.80 7.50 26.04
C ASN A 149 9.96 6.85 27.15
N SER A 150 10.47 6.86 28.38
CA SER A 150 9.81 6.25 29.55
C SER A 150 8.43 6.84 29.82
N LYS A 151 8.19 8.12 29.52
CA LYS A 151 6.88 8.78 29.72
C LYS A 151 5.78 8.20 28.84
N ILE A 152 6.10 7.89 27.59
CA ILE A 152 5.15 7.23 26.67
C ILE A 152 4.86 5.80 27.13
N LEU A 153 5.89 5.03 27.53
CA LEU A 153 5.70 3.68 28.07
C LEU A 153 4.81 3.69 29.32
N GLU A 154 5.08 4.61 30.27
CA GLU A 154 4.27 4.79 31.49
C GLU A 154 2.81 5.11 31.16
N ARG A 155 2.57 6.04 30.24
CA ARG A 155 1.22 6.42 29.79
C ARG A 155 0.43 5.26 29.22
N HIS A 156 1.08 4.37 28.47
CA HIS A 156 0.45 3.19 27.87
C HIS A 156 0.45 1.96 28.79
N GLY A 157 0.96 2.08 30.03
CA GLY A 157 1.04 0.99 30.97
C GLY A 157 1.98 -0.14 30.54
N ILE A 158 2.96 0.18 29.66
CA ILE A 158 3.92 -0.78 29.11
C ILE A 158 5.07 -0.93 30.09
N THR A 159 5.28 -2.14 30.56
CA THR A 159 6.31 -2.53 31.54
C THR A 159 7.14 -3.70 31.03
N ASP A 160 8.22 -4.04 31.73
CA ASP A 160 9.06 -5.18 31.39
C ASP A 160 8.27 -6.51 31.31
N ASP A 161 7.16 -6.62 32.07
CA ASP A 161 6.28 -7.79 32.10
C ASP A 161 5.13 -7.73 31.08
N THR A 162 4.99 -6.64 30.34
CA THR A 162 3.94 -6.52 29.31
C THR A 162 4.16 -7.55 28.20
N PRO A 163 3.17 -8.42 27.89
CA PRO A 163 3.34 -9.42 26.83
C PRO A 163 3.44 -8.76 25.46
N ASP A 164 4.21 -9.38 24.59
CA ASP A 164 4.31 -8.96 23.20
C ASP A 164 2.99 -9.28 22.45
N PRO A 165 2.44 -8.37 21.65
CA PRO A 165 1.23 -8.64 20.85
C PRO A 165 1.36 -9.85 19.93
N VAL A 166 2.48 -9.97 19.22
CA VAL A 166 2.81 -11.16 18.39
C VAL A 166 4.29 -11.50 18.64
N PRO A 167 4.58 -12.49 19.53
CA PRO A 167 5.95 -12.81 19.91
C PRO A 167 6.87 -13.08 18.70
N GLY A 168 8.00 -12.37 18.64
CA GLY A 168 8.98 -12.47 17.57
C GLY A 168 8.64 -11.73 16.27
N LEU A 169 7.41 -11.24 16.13
CA LEU A 169 7.00 -10.38 15.01
C LEU A 169 6.67 -8.97 15.50
N SER A 170 5.64 -8.79 16.31
CA SER A 170 5.25 -7.48 16.85
C SER A 170 5.48 -7.46 18.35
N TYR A 171 6.47 -6.66 18.81
CA TYR A 171 6.96 -6.78 20.18
C TYR A 171 7.67 -5.53 20.71
N TYR A 172 7.84 -5.51 22.04
CA TYR A 172 8.62 -4.52 22.78
C TYR A 172 10.05 -5.04 22.95
N VAL A 173 11.04 -4.36 22.35
CA VAL A 173 12.44 -4.79 22.42
C VAL A 173 12.96 -4.74 23.86
N ARG A 174 13.55 -5.85 24.32
CA ARG A 174 14.11 -5.98 25.66
C ARG A 174 15.60 -6.29 25.62
N LYS A 175 16.34 -5.70 26.57
CA LYS A 175 17.75 -6.02 26.84
C LYS A 175 17.90 -6.39 28.32
N ASP A 176 18.45 -7.54 28.57
CA ASP A 176 18.58 -8.08 29.95
C ASP A 176 17.25 -8.10 30.72
N GLY A 177 16.12 -8.34 30.02
CA GLY A 177 14.78 -8.36 30.58
C GLY A 177 14.09 -7.00 30.68
N HIS A 178 14.75 -5.88 30.35
CA HIS A 178 14.21 -4.53 30.45
C HIS A 178 13.86 -3.95 29.08
N ILE A 179 12.70 -3.30 28.98
CA ILE A 179 12.24 -2.62 27.74
C ILE A 179 13.18 -1.47 27.42
N THR A 180 13.64 -1.42 26.15
CA THR A 180 14.60 -0.43 25.65
C THR A 180 13.96 0.87 25.15
N GLY A 181 12.63 0.90 24.97
CA GLY A 181 11.91 1.97 24.29
C GLY A 181 11.76 1.77 22.79
N ASN A 182 12.37 0.74 22.21
CA ASN A 182 12.10 0.33 20.84
C ASN A 182 10.85 -0.54 20.79
N VAL A 183 9.93 -0.23 19.85
CA VAL A 183 8.68 -0.97 19.63
C VAL A 183 8.62 -1.34 18.16
N PHE A 184 8.43 -2.61 17.87
CA PHE A 184 8.49 -3.15 16.53
C PHE A 184 7.14 -3.67 16.07
N GLU A 185 6.78 -3.32 14.82
CA GLU A 185 5.62 -3.75 14.05
C GLU A 185 4.27 -3.26 14.56
N GLY A 186 3.35 -3.18 13.61
CA GLY A 186 2.12 -2.43 13.73
C GLY A 186 1.24 -2.75 14.93
N SER A 187 1.09 -4.03 15.32
CA SER A 187 0.22 -4.37 16.48
C SER A 187 0.74 -3.82 17.81
N ALA A 188 2.06 -3.60 17.94
CA ALA A 188 2.65 -2.99 19.13
C ALA A 188 2.76 -1.46 19.00
N GLU A 189 3.11 -0.95 17.80
CA GLU A 189 3.41 0.47 17.61
C GLU A 189 2.18 1.34 17.34
N ILE A 190 1.22 0.88 16.51
CA ILE A 190 0.08 1.69 16.06
C ILE A 190 -0.79 2.20 17.22
N PRO A 191 -1.09 1.39 18.27
CA PRO A 191 -1.81 1.90 19.44
C PRO A 191 -1.10 3.06 20.16
N ILE A 192 0.24 3.15 20.04
CA ILE A 192 1.03 4.24 20.61
C ILE A 192 1.03 5.45 19.66
N VAL A 193 1.25 5.20 18.39
CA VAL A 193 1.37 6.25 17.35
C VAL A 193 0.04 6.98 17.15
N LEU A 194 -1.06 6.24 17.12
CA LEU A 194 -2.42 6.76 16.91
C LEU A 194 -3.24 6.89 18.19
N ASP A 195 -2.61 6.97 19.35
CA ASP A 195 -3.30 7.00 20.65
C ASP A 195 -4.30 8.16 20.80
N SER A 196 -4.10 9.26 20.09
CA SER A 196 -5.02 10.40 20.04
C SER A 196 -6.07 10.32 18.93
N ALA A 197 -6.03 9.30 18.06
CA ALA A 197 -6.95 9.22 16.92
C ALA A 197 -8.42 9.03 17.35
N MET A 198 -8.67 8.38 18.48
CA MET A 198 -10.02 8.24 19.02
C MET A 198 -10.61 9.54 19.57
N ASP A 199 -9.78 10.54 19.87
CA ASP A 199 -10.20 11.87 20.32
C ASP A 199 -10.61 12.78 19.15
N LEU A 200 -10.34 12.38 17.89
CA LEU A 200 -10.75 13.14 16.71
C LEU A 200 -12.27 13.25 16.66
N THR A 201 -12.77 14.43 16.29
CA THR A 201 -14.20 14.60 16.01
C THR A 201 -14.54 14.00 14.64
N ASP A 202 -15.84 13.74 14.39
CA ASP A 202 -16.28 13.25 13.09
C ASP A 202 -15.99 14.25 11.98
N GLU A 203 -16.07 15.57 12.27
CA GLU A 203 -15.72 16.64 11.33
C GLU A 203 -14.23 16.64 10.97
N GLN A 204 -13.34 16.30 11.92
CA GLN A 204 -11.92 16.17 11.66
C GLN A 204 -11.63 14.95 10.77
N ILE A 205 -12.28 13.83 11.04
CA ILE A 205 -12.17 12.63 10.19
C ILE A 205 -12.68 12.91 8.78
N ASP A 206 -13.84 13.59 8.65
CA ASP A 206 -14.40 13.96 7.35
C ASP A 206 -13.48 14.91 6.58
N ALA A 207 -12.86 15.88 7.26
CA ALA A 207 -11.90 16.79 6.62
C ALA A 207 -10.66 16.07 6.10
N ALA A 208 -10.13 15.13 6.87
CA ALA A 208 -9.00 14.30 6.46
C ALA A 208 -9.37 13.36 5.29
N LEU A 209 -10.55 12.73 5.35
CA LEU A 209 -11.06 11.91 4.25
C LEU A 209 -11.28 12.75 2.98
N GLN A 210 -11.82 13.96 3.09
CA GLN A 210 -11.99 14.84 1.94
C GLN A 210 -10.65 15.19 1.30
N ARG A 211 -9.61 15.48 2.10
CA ARG A 211 -8.25 15.71 1.60
C ARG A 211 -7.68 14.48 0.89
N TRP A 212 -7.93 13.29 1.43
CA TRP A 212 -7.53 12.02 0.81
C TRP A 212 -8.25 11.81 -0.53
N ILE A 213 -9.57 12.07 -0.59
CA ILE A 213 -10.39 11.98 -1.81
C ILE A 213 -9.89 12.99 -2.86
N ASP A 214 -9.71 14.25 -2.48
CA ASP A 214 -9.26 15.31 -3.39
C ASP A 214 -7.92 14.96 -4.03
N TYR A 215 -6.99 14.40 -3.24
CA TYR A 215 -5.71 13.95 -3.78
C TYR A 215 -5.88 12.76 -4.72
N SER A 216 -6.65 11.74 -4.34
CA SER A 216 -6.93 10.57 -5.18
C SER A 216 -7.48 11.00 -6.55
N VAL A 217 -8.47 11.88 -6.54
CA VAL A 217 -9.06 12.45 -7.76
C VAL A 217 -8.01 13.21 -8.57
N SER A 218 -7.17 14.03 -7.93
CA SER A 218 -6.17 14.86 -8.62
C SER A 218 -5.14 14.06 -9.42
N VAL A 219 -4.86 12.82 -8.99
CA VAL A 219 -3.95 11.89 -9.67
C VAL A 219 -4.68 10.79 -10.46
N GLY A 220 -6.01 10.85 -10.55
CA GLY A 220 -6.81 9.92 -11.33
C GLY A 220 -7.01 8.54 -10.71
N VAL A 221 -6.80 8.39 -9.39
CA VAL A 221 -7.12 7.16 -8.66
C VAL A 221 -8.63 7.08 -8.50
N SER A 222 -9.25 6.09 -9.13
CA SER A 222 -10.70 5.84 -9.11
C SER A 222 -11.10 4.63 -8.27
N CYS A 223 -10.11 3.80 -7.90
CA CYS A 223 -10.34 2.62 -7.08
C CYS A 223 -9.10 2.33 -6.22
N VAL A 224 -9.32 1.86 -4.99
CA VAL A 224 -8.24 1.47 -4.08
C VAL A 224 -8.58 0.17 -3.35
N PHE A 225 -7.54 -0.57 -2.94
CA PHE A 225 -7.62 -1.52 -1.84
C PHE A 225 -7.10 -0.85 -0.56
N ASP A 226 -7.98 -0.69 0.45
CA ASP A 226 -7.57 -0.22 1.77
C ASP A 226 -7.00 -1.37 2.59
N SER A 227 -5.71 -1.29 2.89
CA SER A 227 -4.97 -2.30 3.66
C SER A 227 -5.19 -2.22 5.16
N GLY A 228 -6.06 -1.32 5.62
CA GLY A 228 -6.46 -1.18 7.02
C GLY A 228 -5.34 -0.75 7.97
N ILE A 229 -5.52 -1.01 9.26
CA ILE A 229 -4.52 -0.75 10.30
C ILE A 229 -4.44 -1.93 11.27
N PRO A 230 -3.25 -2.39 11.66
CA PRO A 230 -3.10 -3.41 12.69
C PRO A 230 -3.27 -2.81 14.09
N GLY A 231 -3.77 -3.63 15.04
CA GLY A 231 -3.80 -3.30 16.45
C GLY A 231 -4.79 -2.20 16.90
N TYR A 232 -5.60 -1.65 15.98
CA TYR A 232 -6.52 -0.56 16.32
C TYR A 232 -7.86 -0.64 15.55
N PRO A 233 -8.62 -1.73 15.69
CA PRO A 233 -9.83 -1.99 14.90
C PRO A 233 -10.94 -0.97 15.15
N GLU A 234 -11.06 -0.37 16.33
CA GLU A 234 -12.11 0.60 16.67
C GLU A 234 -11.97 1.89 15.85
N PHE A 235 -10.76 2.37 15.64
CA PHE A 235 -10.54 3.55 14.81
C PHE A 235 -10.78 3.23 13.33
N HIS A 236 -10.35 2.06 12.88
CA HIS A 236 -10.62 1.57 11.53
C HIS A 236 -12.13 1.51 11.23
N GLU A 237 -12.90 0.91 12.12
CA GLU A 237 -14.36 0.85 12.02
C GLU A 237 -14.99 2.24 11.96
N ARG A 238 -14.51 3.18 12.78
CA ARG A 238 -15.00 4.55 12.79
C ARG A 238 -14.77 5.25 11.45
N VAL A 239 -13.61 5.05 10.81
CA VAL A 239 -13.32 5.59 9.49
C VAL A 239 -14.23 4.97 8.42
N TYR A 240 -14.46 3.65 8.45
CA TYR A 240 -15.38 3.01 7.50
C TYR A 240 -16.82 3.50 7.63
N LYS A 241 -17.27 3.78 8.83
CA LYS A 241 -18.59 4.40 9.05
C LYS A 241 -18.68 5.77 8.38
N ARG A 242 -17.62 6.60 8.47
CA ARG A 242 -17.58 7.91 7.78
C ARG A 242 -17.53 7.77 6.26
N LEU A 243 -16.78 6.78 5.74
CA LEU A 243 -16.76 6.48 4.30
C LEU A 243 -18.13 6.04 3.79
N LEU A 244 -18.85 5.19 4.54
CA LEU A 244 -20.22 4.81 4.23
C LEU A 244 -21.14 6.04 4.17
N ASP A 245 -21.05 6.93 5.16
CA ASP A 245 -21.85 8.17 5.20
C ASP A 245 -21.56 9.05 3.98
N LEU A 246 -20.30 9.16 3.54
CA LEU A 246 -19.91 9.90 2.34
C LEU A 246 -20.48 9.26 1.07
N ASP A 247 -20.42 7.93 0.96
CA ASP A 247 -20.97 7.23 -0.22
C ASP A 247 -22.49 7.37 -0.32
N LEU A 248 -23.21 7.19 0.79
CA LEU A 248 -24.66 7.38 0.84
C LEU A 248 -25.10 8.81 0.50
N GLN A 249 -24.22 9.79 0.71
CA GLN A 249 -24.43 11.19 0.29
C GLN A 249 -24.03 11.47 -1.16
N GLY A 250 -23.47 10.49 -1.88
CA GLY A 250 -22.94 10.65 -3.24
C GLY A 250 -21.68 11.51 -3.32
N LYS A 251 -20.89 11.54 -2.24
CA LYS A 251 -19.67 12.36 -2.09
C LYS A 251 -18.37 11.52 -2.15
N LEU A 252 -18.47 10.23 -2.48
CA LEU A 252 -17.31 9.33 -2.58
C LEU A 252 -17.04 8.98 -4.06
N PRO A 253 -16.24 9.77 -4.79
CA PRO A 253 -15.90 9.53 -6.20
C PRO A 253 -14.69 8.58 -6.35
N VAL A 254 -14.55 7.63 -5.44
CA VAL A 254 -13.53 6.59 -5.45
C VAL A 254 -14.15 5.30 -4.93
N TYR A 255 -13.94 4.19 -5.64
CA TYR A 255 -14.34 2.88 -5.14
C TYR A 255 -13.30 2.36 -4.15
N ILE A 256 -13.74 1.94 -2.97
CA ILE A 256 -12.88 1.42 -1.91
C ILE A 256 -13.21 -0.06 -1.69
N ASP A 257 -12.22 -0.92 -1.90
CA ASP A 257 -12.24 -2.29 -1.44
C ASP A 257 -11.53 -2.35 -0.08
N GLY A 258 -12.31 -2.61 0.96
CA GLY A 258 -11.85 -2.56 2.34
C GLY A 258 -11.57 -3.95 2.92
N CYS A 259 -10.94 -3.96 4.09
CA CYS A 259 -10.53 -5.17 4.77
C CYS A 259 -10.87 -5.17 6.27
N TYR A 260 -10.71 -6.34 6.88
CA TYR A 260 -10.52 -6.47 8.33
C TYR A 260 -9.14 -7.04 8.61
N VAL A 261 -8.42 -6.44 9.55
CA VAL A 261 -7.03 -6.80 9.85
C VAL A 261 -6.98 -7.73 11.06
N ILE A 262 -6.20 -8.81 10.95
CA ILE A 262 -5.82 -9.66 12.08
C ILE A 262 -4.30 -9.76 12.18
N ALA A 263 -3.78 -9.86 13.40
CA ALA A 263 -2.34 -9.88 13.65
C ALA A 263 -1.75 -11.29 13.68
N ALA A 264 -2.54 -12.31 14.10
CA ALA A 264 -2.02 -13.65 14.30
C ALA A 264 -3.12 -14.72 14.18
N HIS A 265 -2.69 -15.99 14.04
CA HIS A 265 -3.59 -17.14 13.81
C HIS A 265 -4.67 -17.33 14.90
N TRP A 266 -4.39 -16.97 16.16
CA TRP A 266 -5.39 -17.09 17.24
C TRP A 266 -6.53 -16.07 17.13
N GLU A 267 -6.38 -15.04 16.32
CA GLU A 267 -7.44 -14.07 16.02
C GLU A 267 -8.33 -14.49 14.84
N ALA A 268 -8.01 -15.58 14.13
CA ALA A 268 -8.65 -15.96 12.87
C ALA A 268 -10.18 -16.13 12.97
N GLU A 269 -10.68 -16.77 14.02
CA GLU A 269 -12.12 -16.98 14.23
C GLU A 269 -12.86 -15.66 14.55
N GLU A 270 -12.28 -14.85 15.43
CA GLU A 270 -12.82 -13.53 15.75
C GLU A 270 -12.80 -12.63 14.51
N GLY A 271 -11.65 -12.55 13.83
CA GLY A 271 -11.49 -11.74 12.64
C GLY A 271 -12.46 -12.14 11.52
N LEU A 272 -12.71 -13.43 11.32
CA LEU A 272 -13.70 -13.89 10.33
C LEU A 272 -15.13 -13.46 10.70
N ARG A 273 -15.47 -13.46 11.98
CA ARG A 273 -16.77 -12.99 12.47
C ARG A 273 -16.91 -11.49 12.26
N GLU A 274 -15.89 -10.72 12.61
CA GLU A 274 -15.87 -9.28 12.44
C GLU A 274 -15.85 -8.84 10.98
N LEU A 275 -15.09 -9.52 10.12
CA LEU A 275 -15.11 -9.25 8.68
C LEU A 275 -16.50 -9.46 8.07
N LYS A 276 -17.21 -10.53 8.48
CA LYS A 276 -18.61 -10.75 8.05
C LYS A 276 -19.55 -9.65 8.56
N ARG A 277 -19.34 -9.17 9.80
CA ARG A 277 -20.09 -8.04 10.36
C ARG A 277 -19.82 -6.76 9.58
N PHE A 278 -18.55 -6.40 9.34
CA PHE A 278 -18.17 -5.22 8.56
C PHE A 278 -18.77 -5.27 7.15
N ARG A 279 -18.70 -6.44 6.49
CA ARG A 279 -19.32 -6.64 5.17
C ARG A 279 -20.83 -6.39 5.19
N GLN A 280 -21.51 -6.77 6.25
CA GLN A 280 -22.95 -6.59 6.38
C GLN A 280 -23.32 -5.13 6.71
N GLU A 281 -22.55 -4.46 7.54
CA GLU A 281 -22.89 -3.15 8.08
C GLU A 281 -22.41 -1.98 7.21
N TYR A 282 -21.26 -2.12 6.53
CA TYR A 282 -20.60 -1.01 5.84
C TYR A 282 -20.58 -1.10 4.32
N ASN A 283 -20.99 -2.22 3.71
CA ASN A 283 -21.01 -2.30 2.25
C ASN A 283 -22.08 -1.37 1.65
N SER A 284 -21.66 -0.64 0.61
CA SER A 284 -22.50 0.27 -0.17
C SER A 284 -22.16 0.16 -1.67
N GLU A 285 -22.47 1.16 -2.49
CA GLU A 285 -22.18 1.11 -3.92
C GLU A 285 -20.68 1.18 -4.21
N HIS A 286 -19.96 2.09 -3.51
CA HIS A 286 -18.54 2.36 -3.74
C HIS A 286 -17.64 1.94 -2.56
N LEU A 287 -18.18 1.37 -1.49
CA LEU A 287 -17.43 0.78 -0.38
C LEU A 287 -17.79 -0.70 -0.27
N LYS A 288 -16.82 -1.58 -0.44
CA LYS A 288 -16.97 -3.03 -0.26
C LYS A 288 -15.92 -3.52 0.72
N ILE A 289 -16.33 -4.38 1.66
CA ILE A 289 -15.45 -4.99 2.64
C ILE A 289 -15.63 -6.49 2.53
N HIS A 290 -14.61 -7.19 2.03
CA HIS A 290 -14.69 -8.65 1.84
C HIS A 290 -13.33 -9.35 1.90
N THR A 291 -12.27 -8.63 2.28
CA THR A 291 -10.91 -9.14 2.31
C THR A 291 -10.38 -9.20 3.74
N MET A 292 -9.79 -10.33 4.15
CA MET A 292 -8.99 -10.44 5.36
C MET A 292 -7.59 -9.92 5.06
N LYS A 293 -7.07 -9.01 5.89
CA LYS A 293 -5.67 -8.55 5.82
C LYS A 293 -4.86 -9.14 6.95
N ILE A 294 -3.66 -9.63 6.62
CA ILE A 294 -2.69 -10.15 7.60
C ILE A 294 -1.32 -9.55 7.32
N PHE A 295 -0.64 -9.13 8.37
CA PHE A 295 0.78 -8.84 8.34
C PHE A 295 1.51 -10.16 8.61
N MET A 296 1.87 -10.90 7.52
CA MET A 296 2.52 -12.20 7.63
C MET A 296 3.92 -12.11 8.25
N ASP A 297 4.60 -11.03 7.97
CA ASP A 297 5.92 -10.67 8.51
C ASP A 297 6.09 -9.15 8.50
N GLY A 298 7.29 -8.68 8.79
CA GLY A 298 7.64 -7.27 8.80
C GLY A 298 8.73 -6.92 7.78
N THR A 299 9.73 -6.10 8.20
CA THR A 299 10.77 -5.57 7.33
C THR A 299 12.17 -6.11 7.63
N GLN A 300 13.06 -5.97 6.63
CA GLN A 300 14.44 -6.47 6.72
C GLN A 300 15.27 -5.68 7.72
N THR A 301 15.06 -4.38 7.83
CA THR A 301 15.88 -3.45 8.64
C THR A 301 15.84 -3.75 10.14
N ILE A 302 14.76 -4.36 10.62
CA ILE A 302 14.57 -4.77 12.01
C ILE A 302 14.46 -6.30 12.19
N HIS A 303 14.83 -7.08 11.16
CA HIS A 303 14.85 -8.56 11.14
C HIS A 303 13.48 -9.23 11.36
N THR A 304 12.39 -8.51 11.17
CA THR A 304 11.02 -9.04 11.27
C THR A 304 10.51 -9.62 9.96
N ALA A 305 11.11 -9.26 8.81
CA ALA A 305 10.83 -9.94 7.55
C ALA A 305 11.31 -11.40 7.60
N ALA A 306 10.39 -12.34 7.32
CA ALA A 306 10.67 -13.77 7.41
C ALA A 306 11.46 -14.27 6.19
N GLN A 307 12.67 -14.77 6.42
CA GLN A 307 13.60 -15.22 5.40
C GLN A 307 13.71 -16.74 5.36
N VAL A 308 13.90 -17.29 4.16
CA VAL A 308 14.25 -18.71 3.96
C VAL A 308 15.72 -18.94 4.28
N THR A 309 16.56 -18.05 3.78
CA THR A 309 17.99 -18.03 4.08
C THR A 309 18.23 -17.06 5.25
N PRO A 310 18.88 -17.50 6.35
CA PRO A 310 19.10 -16.65 7.52
C PRO A 310 19.74 -15.30 7.20
N TYR A 311 19.48 -14.32 8.03
CA TYR A 311 20.20 -13.05 8.05
C TYR A 311 21.67 -13.29 8.34
N GLN A 312 22.58 -12.56 7.68
CA GLN A 312 24.03 -12.81 7.79
C GLN A 312 24.63 -12.29 9.10
N ASP A 313 24.08 -11.23 9.63
CA ASP A 313 24.55 -10.58 10.87
C ASP A 313 24.09 -11.30 12.13
N THR A 314 22.83 -11.77 12.17
CA THR A 314 22.22 -12.39 13.36
C THR A 314 22.10 -13.91 13.28
N GLY A 315 22.09 -14.48 12.08
CA GLY A 315 21.79 -15.90 11.86
C GLY A 315 20.33 -16.29 12.11
N THR A 316 19.44 -15.33 12.38
CA THR A 316 18.00 -15.53 12.55
C THR A 316 17.27 -15.53 11.20
N THR A 317 16.02 -15.97 11.16
CA THR A 317 15.19 -15.99 9.95
C THR A 317 13.98 -15.05 10.01
N GLY A 318 13.75 -14.39 11.13
CA GLY A 318 12.45 -13.78 11.39
C GLY A 318 11.37 -14.85 11.62
N VAL A 319 10.12 -14.43 11.76
CA VAL A 319 8.97 -15.32 11.96
C VAL A 319 7.79 -14.89 11.08
N THR A 320 6.87 -15.83 10.80
CA THR A 320 5.60 -15.52 10.15
C THR A 320 4.47 -15.59 11.16
N ALA A 321 3.46 -14.70 11.03
CA ALA A 321 2.28 -14.66 11.89
C ALA A 321 1.45 -15.96 11.83
N PHE A 322 1.52 -16.67 10.72
CA PHE A 322 0.88 -17.95 10.46
C PHE A 322 1.90 -18.95 9.93
N ASN A 323 1.85 -20.18 10.36
CA ASN A 323 2.48 -21.29 9.64
C ASN A 323 1.57 -21.75 8.47
N LYS A 324 2.09 -22.63 7.63
CA LYS A 324 1.39 -23.11 6.42
C LYS A 324 0.04 -23.77 6.75
N ASP A 325 -0.03 -24.59 7.80
CA ASP A 325 -1.24 -25.35 8.13
C ASP A 325 -2.31 -24.43 8.73
N GLU A 326 -1.93 -23.49 9.59
CA GLU A 326 -2.81 -22.44 10.15
C GLU A 326 -3.39 -21.55 9.04
N LEU A 327 -2.55 -21.16 8.07
CA LEU A 327 -3.00 -20.34 6.95
C LEU A 327 -3.92 -21.14 6.00
N ALA A 328 -3.67 -22.42 5.81
CA ALA A 328 -4.55 -23.29 5.03
C ALA A 328 -5.92 -23.46 5.70
N ASP A 329 -5.96 -23.63 7.01
CA ASP A 329 -7.22 -23.70 7.78
C ASP A 329 -8.03 -22.40 7.62
N LEU A 330 -7.37 -21.25 7.65
CA LEU A 330 -8.01 -19.97 7.39
C LEU A 330 -8.53 -19.88 5.95
N LEU A 331 -7.75 -20.33 4.96
CA LEU A 331 -8.17 -20.33 3.55
C LEU A 331 -9.40 -21.20 3.29
N PHE A 332 -9.54 -22.34 3.94
CA PHE A 332 -10.77 -23.15 3.87
C PHE A 332 -11.99 -22.37 4.36
N LYS A 333 -11.87 -21.68 5.49
CA LYS A 333 -12.94 -20.85 6.08
C LYS A 333 -13.29 -19.64 5.22
N LEU A 334 -12.29 -18.98 4.65
CA LEU A 334 -12.49 -17.86 3.71
C LEU A 334 -13.17 -18.35 2.43
N ASN A 335 -12.75 -19.49 1.89
CA ASN A 335 -13.38 -20.11 0.73
C ASN A 335 -14.87 -20.40 0.95
N GLU A 336 -15.23 -20.97 2.09
CA GLU A 336 -16.62 -21.24 2.47
C GLU A 336 -17.42 -19.92 2.60
N ALA A 337 -16.79 -18.86 3.14
CA ALA A 337 -17.42 -17.57 3.36
C ALA A 337 -17.50 -16.69 2.09
N GLY A 338 -16.81 -17.06 1.00
CA GLY A 338 -16.67 -16.23 -0.20
C GLY A 338 -15.96 -14.91 0.11
N LEU A 339 -14.83 -15.00 0.80
CA LEU A 339 -13.98 -13.88 1.23
C LEU A 339 -12.56 -14.07 0.70
N ASP A 340 -11.82 -12.98 0.52
CA ASP A 340 -10.49 -12.95 -0.03
C ASP A 340 -9.42 -12.69 1.05
N LEU A 341 -8.14 -12.83 0.68
CA LEU A 341 -7.00 -12.73 1.57
C LEU A 341 -5.91 -11.82 0.98
N HIS A 342 -5.47 -10.84 1.76
CA HIS A 342 -4.37 -9.96 1.40
C HIS A 342 -3.28 -10.02 2.47
N LEU A 343 -2.04 -10.30 2.06
CA LEU A 343 -0.92 -10.60 2.94
C LEU A 343 0.21 -9.60 2.74
N HIS A 344 0.70 -8.99 3.81
CA HIS A 344 2.02 -8.37 3.82
C HIS A 344 3.07 -9.48 3.75
N CYS A 345 3.97 -9.44 2.79
CA CYS A 345 5.02 -10.42 2.58
C CYS A 345 6.32 -9.70 2.21
N GLY A 346 7.06 -9.21 3.21
CA GLY A 346 8.34 -8.53 3.00
C GLY A 346 9.48 -9.51 2.68
N GLY A 347 9.47 -10.68 3.33
CA GLY A 347 10.51 -11.69 3.22
C GLY A 347 10.14 -12.92 2.40
N GLU A 348 11.17 -13.68 2.04
CA GLU A 348 11.06 -14.89 1.21
C GLU A 348 10.15 -15.96 1.84
N ALA A 349 10.20 -16.15 3.17
CA ALA A 349 9.45 -17.18 3.85
C ALA A 349 7.97 -16.85 3.97
N ALA A 350 7.60 -15.57 4.10
CA ALA A 350 6.21 -15.15 4.17
C ALA A 350 5.45 -15.49 2.89
N SER A 351 6.00 -15.14 1.73
CA SER A 351 5.42 -15.50 0.44
C SER A 351 5.42 -17.01 0.19
N ARG A 352 6.47 -17.75 0.63
CA ARG A 352 6.50 -19.22 0.54
C ARG A 352 5.39 -19.87 1.34
N VAL A 353 5.20 -19.47 2.59
CA VAL A 353 4.10 -19.99 3.45
C VAL A 353 2.74 -19.76 2.79
N ALA A 354 2.53 -18.58 2.21
CA ALA A 354 1.30 -18.27 1.49
C ALA A 354 1.10 -19.19 0.27
N LEU A 355 2.13 -19.36 -0.55
CA LEU A 355 2.07 -20.24 -1.74
C LEU A 355 1.86 -21.72 -1.36
N ASP A 356 2.53 -22.20 -0.30
CA ASP A 356 2.37 -23.57 0.19
C ASP A 356 0.94 -23.83 0.71
N ALA A 357 0.37 -22.87 1.45
CA ALA A 357 -1.00 -22.97 1.95
C ALA A 357 -2.02 -22.96 0.80
N VAL A 358 -1.87 -22.06 -0.17
CA VAL A 358 -2.73 -22.00 -1.37
C VAL A 358 -2.64 -23.31 -2.16
N GLU A 359 -1.43 -23.86 -2.37
CA GLU A 359 -1.22 -25.11 -3.09
C GLU A 359 -1.93 -26.29 -2.39
N MET A 360 -1.83 -26.35 -1.05
CA MET A 360 -2.49 -27.37 -0.25
C MET A 360 -4.01 -27.30 -0.38
N VAL A 361 -4.60 -26.11 -0.22
CA VAL A 361 -6.06 -25.93 -0.28
C VAL A 361 -6.60 -26.14 -1.69
N LYS A 362 -5.91 -25.66 -2.72
CA LYS A 362 -6.28 -25.91 -4.12
C LYS A 362 -6.24 -27.39 -4.50
N LYS A 363 -5.27 -28.13 -3.97
CA LYS A 363 -5.18 -29.57 -4.20
C LYS A 363 -6.38 -30.30 -3.61
N GLU A 364 -6.92 -29.85 -2.49
CA GLU A 364 -8.06 -30.46 -1.83
C GLU A 364 -9.39 -30.03 -2.45
N LEU A 365 -9.58 -28.73 -2.69
CA LEU A 365 -10.85 -28.17 -3.19
C LEU A 365 -11.01 -28.25 -4.72
N GLY A 366 -9.91 -28.34 -5.48
CA GLY A 366 -9.95 -28.33 -6.95
C GLY A 366 -10.73 -27.11 -7.48
N ASP A 367 -11.71 -27.36 -8.35
CA ASP A 367 -12.53 -26.31 -8.98
C ASP A 367 -13.45 -25.55 -7.98
N ALA A 368 -13.56 -26.01 -6.73
CA ALA A 368 -14.33 -25.31 -5.70
C ALA A 368 -13.51 -24.20 -5.00
N TYR A 369 -12.21 -24.11 -5.27
CA TYR A 369 -11.37 -23.03 -4.73
C TYR A 369 -11.72 -21.69 -5.39
N ARG A 370 -11.94 -20.64 -4.59
CA ARG A 370 -12.36 -19.30 -5.07
C ARG A 370 -11.61 -18.14 -4.45
N VAL A 371 -10.86 -18.37 -3.36
CA VAL A 371 -10.20 -17.30 -2.62
C VAL A 371 -9.15 -16.62 -3.50
N LYS A 372 -9.26 -15.32 -3.67
CA LYS A 372 -8.19 -14.51 -4.25
C LYS A 372 -7.19 -14.22 -3.16
N VAL A 373 -5.94 -14.60 -3.38
CA VAL A 373 -4.84 -14.36 -2.44
C VAL A 373 -3.84 -13.41 -3.07
N THR A 374 -3.54 -12.32 -2.37
CA THR A 374 -2.54 -11.33 -2.76
C THR A 374 -1.38 -11.36 -1.78
N CYS A 375 -0.15 -11.48 -2.28
CA CYS A 375 1.08 -11.20 -1.54
C CYS A 375 1.59 -9.81 -1.92
N ALA A 376 1.68 -8.91 -0.95
CA ALA A 376 2.11 -7.53 -1.17
C ALA A 376 3.57 -7.31 -0.77
N HIS A 377 4.17 -6.28 -1.36
CA HIS A 377 5.55 -5.79 -1.20
C HIS A 377 6.60 -6.68 -1.86
N LEU A 378 6.72 -7.94 -1.48
CA LEU A 378 7.61 -8.92 -2.11
C LEU A 378 9.05 -8.37 -2.28
N ILE A 379 9.56 -7.73 -1.20
CA ILE A 379 10.88 -7.06 -1.23
C ILE A 379 11.96 -8.08 -1.56
N THR A 380 11.96 -9.22 -0.86
CA THR A 380 12.81 -10.36 -1.18
C THR A 380 11.98 -11.58 -1.54
N GLN A 381 12.42 -12.31 -2.58
CA GLN A 381 11.74 -13.50 -3.09
C GLN A 381 12.76 -14.58 -3.41
N HIS A 382 12.44 -15.82 -3.04
CA HIS A 382 13.30 -16.95 -3.34
C HIS A 382 13.07 -17.42 -4.78
N ASP A 383 14.16 -17.70 -5.52
CA ASP A 383 14.11 -18.06 -6.95
C ASP A 383 13.17 -19.26 -7.24
N ALA A 384 13.05 -20.23 -6.31
CA ALA A 384 12.18 -21.40 -6.47
C ALA A 384 10.66 -21.09 -6.39
N ASP A 385 10.28 -19.87 -5.96
CA ASP A 385 8.87 -19.52 -5.75
C ASP A 385 8.31 -18.59 -6.84
N LEU A 386 9.18 -18.00 -7.68
CA LEU A 386 8.77 -16.95 -8.64
C LEU A 386 7.70 -17.42 -9.63
N ASP A 387 7.78 -18.65 -10.14
CA ASP A 387 6.81 -19.20 -11.10
C ASP A 387 5.54 -19.75 -10.43
N ARG A 388 5.57 -19.93 -9.11
CA ARG A 388 4.43 -20.45 -8.35
C ARG A 388 3.27 -19.46 -8.28
N PHE A 389 3.54 -18.14 -8.35
CA PHE A 389 2.50 -17.12 -8.42
C PHE A 389 1.56 -17.38 -9.60
N ALA A 390 2.11 -17.57 -10.80
CA ALA A 390 1.33 -17.89 -11.99
C ALA A 390 0.62 -19.25 -11.87
N LYS A 391 1.32 -20.29 -11.46
CA LYS A 391 0.79 -21.66 -11.35
C LYS A 391 -0.37 -21.76 -10.35
N LEU A 392 -0.30 -20.99 -9.28
CA LEU A 392 -1.30 -21.00 -8.21
C LEU A 392 -2.33 -19.88 -8.35
N GLY A 393 -2.16 -18.94 -9.28
CA GLY A 393 -3.05 -17.80 -9.45
C GLY A 393 -3.05 -16.88 -8.23
N VAL A 394 -1.90 -16.75 -7.56
CA VAL A 394 -1.68 -15.79 -6.46
C VAL A 394 -1.24 -14.47 -7.06
N PHE A 395 -1.83 -13.37 -6.60
CA PHE A 395 -1.47 -12.04 -7.06
C PHE A 395 -0.15 -11.60 -6.43
N ALA A 396 0.72 -11.03 -7.25
CA ALA A 396 1.98 -10.42 -6.80
C ALA A 396 1.83 -8.90 -6.84
N ASN A 397 1.66 -8.28 -5.68
CA ASN A 397 1.51 -6.84 -5.56
C ASN A 397 2.84 -6.20 -5.17
N TYR A 398 3.23 -5.15 -5.88
CA TYR A 398 4.45 -4.40 -5.62
C TYR A 398 4.19 -2.91 -5.52
N THR A 399 5.10 -2.21 -4.84
CA THR A 399 5.12 -0.76 -4.70
C THR A 399 6.27 -0.21 -5.56
N PRO A 400 6.01 0.18 -6.84
CA PRO A 400 7.09 0.51 -7.79
C PRO A 400 7.98 1.69 -7.34
N GLN A 401 7.45 2.60 -6.50
CA GLN A 401 8.24 3.71 -5.93
C GLN A 401 9.45 3.23 -5.14
N TRP A 402 9.40 2.00 -4.59
CA TRP A 402 10.49 1.39 -3.82
C TRP A 402 11.55 0.70 -4.72
N HIS A 403 11.24 0.48 -6.01
CA HIS A 403 12.15 -0.23 -6.91
C HIS A 403 13.46 0.51 -7.22
N ALA A 404 13.65 1.69 -6.68
CA ALA A 404 14.90 2.45 -6.71
C ALA A 404 15.53 2.65 -5.31
N ASP A 405 15.11 1.87 -4.32
CA ASP A 405 15.71 1.93 -2.98
C ASP A 405 17.15 1.46 -2.97
N ASN A 406 17.93 2.10 -2.10
CA ASN A 406 19.35 1.76 -1.97
C ASN A 406 19.53 0.39 -1.30
N PRO A 407 20.13 -0.61 -1.95
CA PRO A 407 20.34 -1.93 -1.36
C PRO A 407 21.51 -1.98 -0.37
N GLU A 408 22.39 -0.96 -0.33
CA GLU A 408 23.60 -0.99 0.50
C GLU A 408 23.33 -1.21 1.99
N PRO A 409 22.31 -0.58 2.62
CA PRO A 409 22.00 -0.83 4.02
C PRO A 409 21.56 -2.28 4.31
N LEU A 410 21.00 -2.97 3.32
CA LEU A 410 20.56 -4.37 3.46
C LEU A 410 21.65 -5.38 3.15
N MET A 411 22.76 -4.98 2.56
CA MET A 411 23.87 -5.89 2.24
C MET A 411 24.49 -6.60 3.45
N PRO A 412 24.72 -5.94 4.60
CA PRO A 412 25.17 -6.63 5.81
C PRO A 412 24.16 -7.64 6.34
N LEU A 413 22.88 -7.36 6.20
CA LEU A 413 21.76 -8.16 6.73
C LEU A 413 21.48 -9.38 5.84
N LEU A 414 21.35 -9.17 4.53
CA LEU A 414 20.92 -10.18 3.55
C LEU A 414 22.08 -10.81 2.77
N GLY A 415 23.24 -10.15 2.76
CA GLY A 415 24.30 -10.40 1.80
C GLY A 415 24.06 -9.70 0.45
N LYS A 416 25.16 -9.37 -0.21
CA LYS A 416 25.16 -8.58 -1.45
C LYS A 416 24.25 -9.16 -2.54
N GLU A 417 24.26 -10.48 -2.73
CA GLU A 417 23.50 -11.11 -3.81
C GLU A 417 21.99 -10.95 -3.62
N ARG A 418 21.45 -11.24 -2.42
CA ARG A 418 20.02 -11.08 -2.12
C ARG A 418 19.59 -9.61 -2.14
N ALA A 419 20.39 -8.72 -1.54
CA ALA A 419 20.09 -7.30 -1.53
C ALA A 419 20.02 -6.69 -2.96
N LEU A 420 20.83 -7.20 -3.90
CA LEU A 420 20.78 -6.79 -5.30
C LEU A 420 19.67 -7.45 -6.13
N LYS A 421 18.94 -8.43 -5.56
CA LYS A 421 17.83 -9.14 -6.22
C LYS A 421 16.46 -8.69 -5.70
N MET A 422 16.35 -7.57 -5.01
CA MET A 422 15.06 -7.06 -4.52
C MET A 422 14.11 -6.70 -5.66
N TYR A 423 12.80 -6.85 -5.38
CA TYR A 423 11.72 -6.45 -6.28
C TYR A 423 11.77 -7.13 -7.66
N ARG A 424 11.55 -8.46 -7.68
CA ARG A 424 11.60 -9.32 -8.88
C ARG A 424 10.33 -9.25 -9.74
N CYS A 425 9.74 -8.06 -9.85
CA CYS A 425 8.43 -7.84 -10.46
C CYS A 425 8.35 -8.25 -11.93
N LYS A 426 9.37 -7.91 -12.74
CA LYS A 426 9.40 -8.30 -14.16
C LYS A 426 9.59 -9.80 -14.33
N THR A 427 10.47 -10.41 -13.54
CA THR A 427 10.64 -11.87 -13.56
C THR A 427 9.33 -12.59 -13.22
N VAL A 428 8.58 -12.12 -12.21
CA VAL A 428 7.28 -12.69 -11.85
C VAL A 428 6.24 -12.44 -12.95
N TRP A 429 6.18 -11.23 -13.52
CA TRP A 429 5.31 -10.90 -14.65
C TRP A 429 5.53 -11.85 -15.84
N ASP A 430 6.79 -12.11 -16.20
CA ASP A 430 7.16 -12.94 -17.34
C ASP A 430 6.79 -14.43 -17.15
N THR A 431 6.48 -14.87 -15.93
CA THR A 431 5.90 -16.20 -15.68
C THR A 431 4.42 -16.30 -16.08
N GLY A 432 3.77 -15.17 -16.37
CA GLY A 432 2.33 -15.08 -16.60
C GLY A 432 1.51 -14.83 -15.34
N ALA A 433 2.15 -14.52 -14.20
CA ALA A 433 1.46 -14.12 -12.98
C ALA A 433 0.77 -12.76 -13.16
N LEU A 434 -0.36 -12.58 -12.46
CA LEU A 434 -1.01 -11.28 -12.36
C LEU A 434 -0.25 -10.41 -11.36
N VAL A 435 0.48 -9.44 -11.90
CA VAL A 435 1.21 -8.43 -11.13
C VAL A 435 0.37 -7.16 -11.06
N THR A 436 0.30 -6.57 -9.88
CA THR A 436 -0.44 -5.35 -9.59
C THR A 436 0.45 -4.32 -8.94
N TRP A 437 0.09 -3.06 -9.08
CA TRP A 437 0.87 -1.93 -8.57
C TRP A 437 0.12 -1.18 -7.48
N SER A 438 0.89 -0.65 -6.53
CA SER A 438 0.35 0.06 -5.38
C SER A 438 1.29 1.18 -4.91
N SER A 439 0.78 2.05 -4.05
CA SER A 439 1.57 3.13 -3.45
C SER A 439 2.06 2.81 -2.04
N ASP A 440 1.29 2.01 -1.32
CA ASP A 440 1.48 1.79 0.12
C ASP A 440 1.63 3.09 0.92
N THR A 441 0.83 4.10 0.56
CA THR A 441 0.85 5.40 1.22
C THR A 441 0.20 5.32 2.57
N ILE A 442 0.92 5.74 3.61
CA ILE A 442 0.48 5.67 5.01
C ILE A 442 0.22 7.03 5.65
N ALA A 443 0.68 8.14 5.06
CA ALA A 443 0.54 9.48 5.63
C ALA A 443 0.46 10.55 4.54
N PHE A 444 -0.16 11.71 4.88
CA PHE A 444 -0.24 12.87 3.96
C PHE A 444 1.13 13.47 3.60
N LEU A 445 2.13 13.28 4.43
CA LEU A 445 3.52 13.63 4.09
C LEU A 445 4.06 12.87 2.88
N ASP A 446 3.48 11.71 2.58
CA ASP A 446 3.88 10.83 1.47
C ASP A 446 3.14 11.10 0.16
N PHE A 447 2.28 12.09 0.08
CA PHE A 447 1.48 12.36 -1.13
C PHE A 447 2.32 12.54 -2.40
N THR A 448 3.55 13.05 -2.29
CA THR A 448 4.45 13.10 -3.44
C THR A 448 4.86 11.71 -3.92
N SER A 449 4.95 10.73 -3.01
CA SER A 449 5.24 9.33 -3.31
C SER A 449 3.99 8.57 -3.78
N TRP A 450 2.80 9.03 -3.40
CA TRP A 450 1.53 8.41 -3.81
C TRP A 450 1.16 8.65 -5.28
N ASN A 451 1.86 9.51 -5.98
CA ASN A 451 1.64 9.74 -7.40
C ASN A 451 1.88 8.44 -8.20
N PRO A 452 0.86 7.79 -8.81
CA PRO A 452 1.02 6.53 -9.55
C PRO A 452 1.95 6.67 -10.76
N TYR A 453 2.04 7.87 -11.35
CA TYR A 453 2.96 8.16 -12.47
C TYR A 453 4.42 8.21 -12.02
N LEU A 454 4.68 8.51 -10.73
CA LEU A 454 6.00 8.32 -10.13
C LEU A 454 6.32 6.82 -10.00
N GLY A 455 5.36 6.03 -9.56
CA GLY A 455 5.49 4.57 -9.54
C GLY A 455 5.79 4.00 -10.94
N MET A 456 5.09 4.48 -11.97
CA MET A 456 5.35 4.09 -13.36
C MET A 456 6.76 4.52 -13.80
N GLU A 457 7.19 5.76 -13.52
CA GLU A 457 8.53 6.25 -13.83
C GLU A 457 9.61 5.36 -13.21
N VAL A 458 9.50 5.10 -11.90
CA VAL A 458 10.48 4.27 -11.18
C VAL A 458 10.41 2.80 -11.64
N GLY A 459 9.23 2.24 -11.86
CA GLY A 459 9.06 0.88 -12.39
C GLY A 459 9.72 0.68 -13.76
N MET A 460 9.66 1.69 -14.64
CA MET A 460 10.29 1.66 -15.97
C MET A 460 11.78 1.96 -15.95
N THR A 461 12.25 2.79 -15.03
CA THR A 461 13.64 3.28 -15.02
C THR A 461 14.50 2.61 -13.96
N ARG A 462 13.94 2.20 -12.83
CA ARG A 462 14.62 1.81 -11.58
C ARG A 462 15.61 2.90 -11.12
N GLN A 463 15.22 4.15 -11.32
CA GLN A 463 16.01 5.32 -10.93
C GLN A 463 15.34 6.05 -9.78
N ASN A 464 16.17 6.45 -8.83
CA ASN A 464 15.74 7.34 -7.77
C ASN A 464 15.63 8.78 -8.31
N THR A 465 14.50 9.42 -8.09
CA THR A 465 14.25 10.80 -8.53
C THR A 465 14.17 11.74 -7.32
N LYS A 466 14.19 13.05 -7.58
CA LYS A 466 14.00 14.07 -6.52
C LYS A 466 12.67 13.94 -5.76
N LYS A 467 11.74 13.20 -6.30
CA LYS A 467 10.40 12.96 -5.72
C LYS A 467 10.35 11.68 -4.88
N THR A 468 11.34 10.81 -4.96
CA THR A 468 11.40 9.60 -4.13
C THR A 468 11.91 9.92 -2.73
N LYS A 469 11.40 9.22 -1.70
CA LYS A 469 11.76 9.45 -0.29
C LYS A 469 13.27 9.47 -0.03
N ASN A 470 14.03 8.63 -0.71
CA ASN A 470 15.47 8.43 -0.47
C ASN A 470 16.37 9.40 -1.22
N TYR A 471 15.83 10.26 -2.07
CA TYR A 471 16.64 11.19 -2.86
C TYR A 471 17.47 12.18 -2.03
N ALA A 472 16.91 12.62 -0.88
CA ALA A 472 17.56 13.65 -0.03
C ALA A 472 18.96 13.26 0.44
N PHE A 473 19.26 11.96 0.57
CA PHE A 473 20.54 11.47 1.07
C PHE A 473 21.61 11.26 -0.02
N LYS A 474 21.26 11.38 -1.31
CA LYS A 474 22.18 11.21 -2.47
C LYS A 474 23.04 9.93 -2.42
N ILE A 475 22.54 8.87 -1.77
CA ILE A 475 23.31 7.65 -1.46
C ILE A 475 23.05 6.54 -2.47
N THR A 476 21.99 6.66 -3.26
CA THR A 476 21.59 5.64 -4.21
C THR A 476 22.43 5.66 -5.48
N PRO A 477 22.79 4.51 -6.02
CA PRO A 477 23.21 4.44 -7.41
C PRO A 477 22.14 5.08 -8.30
N ALA A 478 22.56 5.71 -9.38
CA ALA A 478 21.63 6.37 -10.30
C ALA A 478 20.53 5.43 -10.81
N VAL A 479 20.81 4.12 -10.86
CA VAL A 479 19.88 3.06 -11.27
C VAL A 479 20.08 1.83 -10.41
N LEU A 480 19.00 1.28 -9.85
CA LEU A 480 19.03 0.06 -9.06
C LEU A 480 19.14 -1.18 -9.96
N ALA A 481 20.06 -2.09 -9.62
CA ALA A 481 20.13 -3.42 -10.22
C ALA A 481 19.02 -4.35 -9.60
N PRO A 482 18.61 -5.40 -10.31
CA PRO A 482 18.99 -5.77 -11.69
C PRO A 482 18.17 -5.02 -12.74
N LEU A 483 18.81 -4.60 -13.83
CA LEU A 483 18.16 -3.79 -14.89
C LEU A 483 17.10 -4.55 -15.69
N ASN A 484 17.13 -5.87 -15.68
CA ASN A 484 16.12 -6.71 -16.33
C ASN A 484 14.78 -6.75 -15.57
N GLU A 485 14.69 -6.16 -14.38
CA GLU A 485 13.44 -6.00 -13.63
C GLU A 485 12.71 -4.69 -13.98
N ARG A 486 13.14 -3.96 -15.02
CA ARG A 486 12.40 -2.81 -15.56
C ARG A 486 11.15 -3.28 -16.28
N MET A 487 10.05 -2.60 -16.02
CA MET A 487 8.79 -2.80 -16.72
C MET A 487 8.71 -1.90 -17.96
N ASN A 488 7.84 -2.23 -18.89
CA ASN A 488 7.46 -1.30 -19.97
C ASN A 488 6.17 -0.54 -19.61
N ILE A 489 5.83 0.48 -20.39
CA ILE A 489 4.67 1.33 -20.10
C ILE A 489 3.34 0.57 -20.13
N GLU A 490 3.14 -0.35 -21.07
CA GLU A 490 1.89 -1.12 -21.16
C GLU A 490 1.74 -2.05 -19.95
N GLU A 491 2.82 -2.68 -19.47
CA GLU A 491 2.83 -3.50 -18.27
C GLU A 491 2.49 -2.66 -17.01
N MET A 492 3.01 -1.41 -16.95
CA MET A 492 2.67 -0.50 -15.86
C MET A 492 1.18 -0.10 -15.93
N LEU A 493 0.68 0.28 -17.10
CA LEU A 493 -0.74 0.65 -17.26
C LEU A 493 -1.67 -0.52 -16.95
N LEU A 494 -1.39 -1.75 -17.41
CA LEU A 494 -2.20 -2.93 -17.14
C LEU A 494 -2.24 -3.27 -15.64
N GLY A 495 -1.11 -3.17 -14.94
CA GLY A 495 -1.04 -3.46 -13.50
C GLY A 495 -1.78 -2.44 -12.64
N TYR A 496 -1.80 -1.15 -13.06
CA TYR A 496 -2.59 -0.09 -12.42
C TYR A 496 -4.05 -0.03 -12.89
N THR A 497 -4.52 -0.93 -13.74
CA THR A 497 -5.88 -0.92 -14.26
C THR A 497 -6.51 -2.31 -14.17
N ILE A 498 -6.55 -3.08 -15.27
CA ILE A 498 -7.29 -4.35 -15.33
C ILE A 498 -6.75 -5.41 -14.34
N ASN A 499 -5.43 -5.52 -14.13
CA ASN A 499 -4.91 -6.49 -13.17
C ASN A 499 -5.33 -6.15 -11.74
N GLY A 500 -5.32 -4.85 -11.37
CA GLY A 500 -5.86 -4.38 -10.10
C GLY A 500 -7.34 -4.72 -9.94
N ALA A 501 -8.15 -4.51 -11.00
CA ALA A 501 -9.57 -4.88 -10.98
C ALA A 501 -9.77 -6.39 -10.77
N VAL A 502 -8.96 -7.23 -11.42
CA VAL A 502 -9.01 -8.70 -11.24
C VAL A 502 -8.62 -9.09 -9.82
N GLN A 503 -7.60 -8.45 -9.23
CA GLN A 503 -7.22 -8.67 -7.83
C GLN A 503 -8.41 -8.40 -6.90
N LEU A 504 -9.11 -7.29 -7.09
CA LEU A 504 -10.22 -6.85 -6.24
C LEU A 504 -11.57 -7.51 -6.59
N GLY A 505 -11.63 -8.35 -7.62
CA GLY A 505 -12.87 -9.02 -8.03
C GLY A 505 -13.93 -8.10 -8.62
N ILE A 506 -13.51 -7.01 -9.24
CA ILE A 506 -14.37 -5.99 -9.85
C ILE A 506 -14.14 -5.82 -11.35
N GLU A 507 -13.45 -6.77 -11.97
CA GLU A 507 -13.10 -6.73 -13.39
C GLU A 507 -14.32 -6.69 -14.33
N ASP A 508 -15.46 -7.14 -13.88
CA ASP A 508 -16.74 -7.04 -14.62
C ASP A 508 -17.30 -5.61 -14.65
N ARG A 509 -16.82 -4.73 -13.75
CA ARG A 509 -17.31 -3.36 -13.61
C ARG A 509 -16.25 -2.32 -13.94
N LYS A 510 -14.98 -2.57 -13.63
CA LYS A 510 -13.88 -1.57 -13.62
C LYS A 510 -12.60 -2.11 -14.25
N GLY A 511 -11.59 -1.26 -14.37
CA GLY A 511 -10.24 -1.62 -14.78
C GLY A 511 -10.01 -1.61 -16.30
N SER A 512 -11.07 -1.51 -17.11
CA SER A 512 -10.92 -1.38 -18.57
C SER A 512 -12.05 -0.54 -19.17
N ILE A 513 -11.82 0.01 -20.34
CA ILE A 513 -12.81 0.75 -21.12
C ILE A 513 -13.51 -0.23 -22.05
N GLU A 514 -14.60 -0.81 -21.55
CA GLU A 514 -15.42 -1.79 -22.26
C GLU A 514 -16.91 -1.47 -22.11
N ALA A 515 -17.70 -1.74 -23.15
CA ALA A 515 -19.16 -1.55 -23.08
C ALA A 515 -19.78 -2.37 -21.94
N GLY A 516 -20.58 -1.71 -21.09
CA GLY A 516 -21.23 -2.28 -19.89
C GLY A 516 -20.52 -1.95 -18.59
N LYS A 517 -19.24 -1.59 -18.60
CA LYS A 517 -18.49 -1.21 -17.39
C LYS A 517 -18.77 0.23 -16.98
N ASP A 518 -18.46 0.54 -15.73
CA ASP A 518 -18.55 1.89 -15.18
C ASP A 518 -17.59 2.82 -15.94
N ALA A 519 -18.05 4.01 -16.28
CA ALA A 519 -17.29 4.95 -17.10
C ALA A 519 -16.28 5.75 -16.25
N ASP A 520 -15.27 5.03 -15.75
CA ASP A 520 -14.12 5.58 -15.03
C ASP A 520 -12.95 5.71 -15.99
N PHE A 521 -12.60 6.93 -16.36
CA PHE A 521 -11.51 7.17 -17.31
C PHE A 521 -10.82 8.50 -17.08
N LEU A 522 -9.60 8.58 -17.58
CA LEU A 522 -8.70 9.72 -17.46
C LEU A 522 -8.35 10.26 -18.84
N VAL A 523 -8.29 11.59 -18.96
CA VAL A 523 -7.89 12.27 -20.20
C VAL A 523 -6.55 12.97 -19.97
N PHE A 524 -5.59 12.74 -20.88
CA PHE A 524 -4.26 13.35 -20.86
C PHE A 524 -4.01 14.14 -22.13
N GLU A 525 -3.22 15.20 -22.01
CA GLU A 525 -2.80 16.00 -23.17
C GLU A 525 -1.95 15.21 -24.15
N ASN A 526 -1.03 14.38 -23.63
CA ASN A 526 -0.06 13.63 -24.41
C ASN A 526 -0.39 12.13 -24.42
N ASP A 527 0.01 11.43 -25.48
CA ASP A 527 -0.04 9.98 -25.55
C ASP A 527 1.00 9.36 -24.59
N LEU A 528 0.52 8.73 -23.52
CA LEU A 528 1.37 8.11 -22.51
C LEU A 528 2.18 6.93 -23.04
N LEU A 529 1.71 6.23 -24.09
CA LEU A 529 2.43 5.10 -24.69
C LEU A 529 3.71 5.51 -25.40
N THR A 530 3.84 6.78 -25.75
CA THR A 530 5.01 7.34 -26.45
C THR A 530 5.80 8.33 -25.59
N ALA A 531 5.37 8.55 -24.35
CA ALA A 531 6.03 9.48 -23.44
C ALA A 531 7.41 8.97 -23.00
N GLU A 532 8.33 9.90 -22.76
CA GLU A 532 9.64 9.56 -22.18
C GLU A 532 9.48 8.99 -20.78
N HIS A 533 10.28 7.99 -20.43
CA HIS A 533 10.22 7.35 -19.11
C HIS A 533 10.77 8.26 -18.02
N GLU A 534 11.82 9.02 -18.27
CA GLU A 534 12.35 10.02 -17.34
C GLU A 534 11.41 11.23 -17.29
N GLY A 535 10.96 11.60 -16.09
CA GLY A 535 9.99 12.67 -15.90
C GLY A 535 8.54 12.26 -16.18
N PHE A 536 8.27 10.96 -16.36
CA PHE A 536 6.92 10.44 -16.59
C PHE A 536 5.94 10.86 -15.49
N SER A 537 6.42 11.03 -14.27
CA SER A 537 5.66 11.49 -13.10
C SER A 537 5.01 12.88 -13.24
N HIS A 538 5.34 13.65 -14.28
CA HIS A 538 4.73 14.94 -14.59
C HIS A 538 3.46 14.82 -15.45
N ASN A 539 3.18 13.64 -16.03
CA ASN A 539 1.98 13.41 -16.82
C ASN A 539 0.79 13.19 -15.89
N LEU A 540 0.13 14.26 -15.47
CA LEU A 540 -1.10 14.19 -14.69
C LEU A 540 -2.32 14.27 -15.60
N PRO A 541 -3.46 13.65 -15.24
CA PRO A 541 -4.68 13.74 -16.02
C PRO A 541 -5.23 15.18 -15.99
N GLN A 542 -5.72 15.65 -17.13
CA GLN A 542 -6.42 16.93 -17.25
C GLN A 542 -7.87 16.79 -16.79
N ASP A 543 -8.53 15.70 -17.17
CA ASP A 543 -9.90 15.40 -16.78
C ASP A 543 -9.97 14.01 -16.16
N VAL A 544 -10.66 13.91 -15.04
CA VAL A 544 -10.93 12.67 -14.32
C VAL A 544 -12.44 12.42 -14.32
N TYR A 545 -12.83 11.27 -14.81
CA TYR A 545 -14.22 10.85 -14.85
C TYR A 545 -14.42 9.62 -13.94
N PHE A 546 -15.44 9.71 -13.09
CA PHE A 546 -15.91 8.62 -12.24
C PHE A 546 -17.41 8.39 -12.52
N CYS A 547 -17.77 7.17 -12.87
CA CYS A 547 -19.13 6.80 -13.32
C CYS A 547 -19.69 7.82 -14.34
N GLY A 548 -18.86 8.19 -15.32
CA GLY A 548 -19.24 9.11 -16.42
C GLY A 548 -19.32 10.59 -16.06
N LYS A 549 -19.15 10.95 -14.79
CA LYS A 549 -19.16 12.34 -14.32
C LYS A 549 -17.74 12.86 -14.17
N LYS A 550 -17.48 14.08 -14.65
CA LYS A 550 -16.21 14.74 -14.38
C LYS A 550 -16.17 15.16 -12.90
N VAL A 551 -15.07 14.79 -12.21
CA VAL A 551 -14.93 14.95 -10.75
C VAL A 551 -13.80 15.89 -10.32
N ASN A 552 -12.96 16.37 -11.27
CA ASN A 552 -11.90 17.37 -11.03
C ASN A 552 -12.15 18.67 -11.78
#